data_a40036776fec00749a2819187e08a1e9
#
_entry.id   a40036776fec00749a2819187e08a1e9
#
_cell.length_a   1.000
_cell.length_b   1.000
_cell.length_c   1.000
_cell.angle_alpha   90.00
_cell.angle_beta   90.00
_cell.angle_gamma   90.00
#
_symmetry.space_group_name_H-M   'P 1'
#
loop_
_entity.id
_entity.type
_entity.pdbx_description
1 polymer ?
#
loop_
_entity_poly.entity_id
_entity_poly.type
_entity_poly.pdbx_seq_one_letter_code
_entity_poly.pdbx_strand_id
1 'polypeptide(L)'
;MTLPEDLLPARLTRRDVLKLAGLGLLGMVLPAYSARFVAMPADQRGRVAYDFVDLYDKPSFKAKRLTRLWHDHVFPIEAVVVGDEEPAYNRLWYYIPHQGYVHSGGVQPVRVELNAPQSIPEGGLLAEVTVPFTDAYRSVERTRPPVYRLYYATTHWVVGAVQDAQGQVWYRIEDDKWQETYYYAPARHIRILKPADVAPLSPHVPPEEKRLRVDLTRQIVTAYEGGRAVYAAKTATGMGYFGTPVGTFRTFHKRPYRHMAAGNRAAPDYDLPGIPWVCYITENGISFHGTYWHNDFGKPRSHGCLNLSPTAAKWIYRWTTPVVPYREQYAYKKDAGTLVEIHQ
;
A
#
# COMPACT_ATOMS: atom_id res chain seq x y z
N MET A 1 -17.07 -1.97 23.23
CA MET A 1 -16.68 -3.39 23.10
C MET A 1 -15.17 -3.40 22.90
N THR A 2 -14.42 -3.70 23.95
CA THR A 2 -12.96 -3.74 23.99
C THR A 2 -12.45 -4.89 23.14
N LEU A 3 -11.38 -4.66 22.37
CA LEU A 3 -10.63 -5.74 21.74
C LEU A 3 -10.20 -6.75 22.83
N PRO A 4 -10.09 -8.04 22.50
CA PRO A 4 -9.52 -9.01 23.44
C PRO A 4 -8.16 -8.51 23.91
N GLU A 5 -7.93 -8.51 25.22
CA GLU A 5 -6.69 -8.03 25.86
C GLU A 5 -5.44 -8.76 25.36
N ASP A 6 -5.60 -9.92 24.78
CA ASP A 6 -4.56 -10.82 24.27
C ASP A 6 -3.90 -10.31 22.96
N LEU A 7 -4.45 -9.28 22.31
CA LEU A 7 -3.92 -8.69 21.06
C LEU A 7 -2.93 -7.55 21.29
N LEU A 8 -2.78 -7.09 22.52
CA LEU A 8 -1.90 -5.99 22.87
C LEU A 8 -0.70 -6.53 23.65
N PRO A 9 0.56 -6.23 23.23
CA PRO A 9 1.69 -6.45 24.11
C PRO A 9 1.50 -5.60 25.37
N ALA A 10 1.80 -6.13 26.55
CA ALA A 10 1.55 -5.55 27.87
C ALA A 10 2.16 -4.13 28.05
N ARG A 11 3.07 -3.70 27.18
CA ARG A 11 3.61 -2.32 27.05
C ARG A 11 4.07 -2.09 25.62
N LEU A 12 3.38 -1.21 24.89
CA LEU A 12 3.85 -0.72 23.60
C LEU A 12 5.07 0.20 23.81
N THR A 13 6.17 -0.14 23.16
CA THR A 13 7.35 0.74 23.09
C THR A 13 7.11 1.79 21.99
N ARG A 14 7.89 2.91 22.02
CA ARG A 14 7.88 3.91 20.92
C ARG A 14 8.10 3.25 19.54
N ARG A 15 8.87 2.19 19.49
CA ARG A 15 9.15 1.42 18.28
C ARG A 15 7.92 0.64 17.80
N ASP A 16 7.11 0.13 18.70
CA ASP A 16 5.87 -0.59 18.39
C ASP A 16 4.78 0.37 17.91
N VAL A 17 4.68 1.55 18.51
CA VAL A 17 3.79 2.63 18.06
C VAL A 17 4.18 3.10 16.65
N LEU A 18 5.47 3.21 16.35
CA LEU A 18 5.95 3.57 15.00
C LEU A 18 5.68 2.46 13.97
N LYS A 19 5.79 1.19 14.36
CA LYS A 19 5.40 0.05 13.51
C LYS A 19 3.89 0.05 13.25
N LEU A 20 3.09 0.37 14.25
CA LEU A 20 1.63 0.46 14.16
C LEU A 20 1.19 1.69 13.34
N ALA A 21 1.94 2.80 13.38
CA ALA A 21 1.72 3.96 12.52
C ALA A 21 1.92 3.62 11.03
N GLY A 22 3.00 2.89 10.72
CA GLY A 22 3.26 2.39 9.36
C GLY A 22 2.25 1.34 8.88
N LEU A 23 1.51 0.72 9.80
CA LEU A 23 0.49 -0.31 9.52
C LEU A 23 -0.94 0.26 9.44
N GLY A 24 -1.15 1.55 9.64
CA GLY A 24 -2.49 2.14 9.69
C GLY A 24 -3.30 1.76 10.95
N LEU A 25 -2.67 1.14 11.95
CA LEU A 25 -3.31 0.63 13.17
C LEU A 25 -3.40 1.64 14.33
N LEU A 26 -2.78 2.83 14.21
CA LEU A 26 -2.75 3.83 15.27
C LEU A 26 -4.14 4.24 15.80
N GLY A 27 -5.16 4.21 14.95
CA GLY A 27 -6.52 4.53 15.37
C GLY A 27 -7.17 3.50 16.31
N MET A 28 -6.60 2.30 16.45
CA MET A 28 -7.15 1.22 17.28
C MET A 28 -6.43 1.03 18.62
N VAL A 29 -5.20 1.50 18.76
CA VAL A 29 -4.28 1.07 19.82
C VAL A 29 -3.94 2.18 20.82
N LEU A 30 -4.28 3.44 20.54
CA LEU A 30 -4.04 4.51 21.49
C LEU A 30 -5.13 4.46 22.59
N PRO A 31 -4.77 4.13 23.84
CA PRO A 31 -5.68 4.35 24.97
C PRO A 31 -6.02 5.84 25.05
N ALA A 32 -7.24 6.15 25.50
CA ALA A 32 -7.79 7.50 25.56
C ALA A 32 -6.96 8.51 26.41
N TYR A 33 -5.87 8.10 27.00
CA TYR A 33 -5.00 8.88 27.86
C TYR A 33 -3.53 8.77 27.43
N SER A 34 -2.94 9.85 26.97
CA SER A 34 -1.55 10.30 27.00
C SER A 34 -0.68 10.34 25.73
N ALA A 35 -1.07 9.88 24.55
CA ALA A 35 -0.22 10.07 23.37
C ALA A 35 -0.98 10.72 22.20
N ARG A 36 -1.43 11.96 22.37
CA ARG A 36 -2.01 12.75 21.27
C ARG A 36 -0.98 13.17 20.21
N PHE A 37 0.30 12.93 20.46
CA PHE A 37 1.41 13.36 19.61
C PHE A 37 2.47 12.26 19.54
N VAL A 38 2.72 11.72 18.35
CA VAL A 38 3.76 10.70 18.09
C VAL A 38 4.76 11.27 17.10
N ALA A 39 5.98 11.55 17.57
CA ALA A 39 7.06 12.04 16.72
C ALA A 39 7.42 11.02 15.64
N MET A 40 7.62 11.50 14.42
CA MET A 40 8.02 10.69 13.27
C MET A 40 9.54 10.74 13.04
N PRO A 41 10.13 9.75 12.33
CA PRO A 41 11.51 9.86 11.90
C PRO A 41 11.75 11.11 11.05
N ALA A 42 12.94 11.70 11.16
CA ALA A 42 13.28 12.97 10.49
C ALA A 42 13.21 12.88 8.95
N ASP A 43 13.34 11.68 8.38
CA ASP A 43 13.24 11.39 6.95
C ASP A 43 11.79 11.11 6.49
N GLN A 44 10.81 11.09 7.42
CA GLN A 44 9.42 10.84 7.06
C GLN A 44 8.83 12.01 6.28
N ARG A 45 8.22 11.70 5.14
CA ARG A 45 7.52 12.66 4.29
C ARG A 45 6.07 12.22 4.07
N GLY A 46 5.22 13.16 3.69
CA GLY A 46 3.88 12.93 3.16
C GLY A 46 3.82 13.38 1.71
N ARG A 47 3.13 12.61 0.88
CA ARG A 47 2.74 13.00 -0.48
C ARG A 47 1.23 13.17 -0.52
N VAL A 48 0.74 14.28 -1.06
CA VAL A 48 -0.68 14.47 -1.33
C VAL A 48 -1.13 13.45 -2.38
N ALA A 49 -2.02 12.54 -1.99
CA ALA A 49 -2.50 11.46 -2.84
C ALA A 49 -3.86 11.76 -3.50
N TYR A 50 -4.60 12.73 -2.96
CA TYR A 50 -5.83 13.28 -3.57
C TYR A 50 -5.50 14.42 -4.53
N ASP A 51 -6.49 14.97 -5.22
CA ASP A 51 -6.32 16.18 -6.01
C ASP A 51 -5.76 17.33 -5.17
N PHE A 52 -6.21 17.41 -3.92
CA PHE A 52 -5.68 18.31 -2.91
C PHE A 52 -6.02 17.84 -1.50
N VAL A 53 -5.32 18.40 -0.51
CA VAL A 53 -5.68 18.39 0.91
C VAL A 53 -5.64 19.81 1.45
N ASP A 54 -6.53 20.15 2.37
CA ASP A 54 -6.49 21.44 3.05
C ASP A 54 -5.59 21.36 4.29
N LEU A 55 -4.81 22.40 4.51
CA LEU A 55 -3.96 22.61 5.68
C LEU A 55 -4.71 23.46 6.71
N TYR A 56 -4.67 23.04 7.96
CA TYR A 56 -5.39 23.67 9.07
C TYR A 56 -4.45 24.10 10.19
N ASP A 57 -4.87 25.10 10.98
CA ASP A 57 -4.11 25.57 12.15
C ASP A 57 -4.20 24.63 13.37
N LYS A 58 -5.21 23.72 13.36
CA LYS A 58 -5.41 22.66 14.37
C LYS A 58 -5.84 21.36 13.69
N PRO A 59 -5.65 20.18 14.33
CA PRO A 59 -6.03 18.88 13.77
C PRO A 59 -7.56 18.66 13.84
N SER A 60 -8.33 19.48 13.13
CA SER A 60 -9.78 19.50 13.08
C SER A 60 -10.28 20.06 11.75
N PHE A 61 -11.32 19.46 11.17
CA PHE A 61 -12.02 20.01 10.00
C PHE A 61 -12.83 21.27 10.32
N LYS A 62 -13.06 21.56 11.60
CA LYS A 62 -13.74 22.79 12.08
C LYS A 62 -12.74 23.94 12.31
N ALA A 63 -11.44 23.66 12.25
CA ALA A 63 -10.39 24.64 12.46
C ALA A 63 -10.25 25.60 11.25
N LYS A 64 -9.48 26.66 11.44
CA LYS A 64 -9.20 27.62 10.37
C LYS A 64 -8.34 26.94 9.29
N ARG A 65 -8.85 26.92 8.05
CA ARG A 65 -8.08 26.52 6.88
C ARG A 65 -7.05 27.61 6.57
N LEU A 66 -5.80 27.22 6.47
CA LEU A 66 -4.67 28.10 6.19
C LEU A 66 -4.41 28.19 4.67
N THR A 67 -4.30 27.02 4.01
CA THR A 67 -4.05 26.95 2.57
C THR A 67 -4.45 25.58 2.04
N ARG A 68 -4.18 25.34 0.77
CA ARG A 68 -4.39 24.06 0.07
C ARG A 68 -3.07 23.53 -0.47
N LEU A 69 -2.83 22.24 -0.29
CA LEU A 69 -1.71 21.50 -0.87
C LEU A 69 -2.24 20.60 -1.98
N TRP A 70 -1.68 20.73 -3.17
CA TRP A 70 -2.15 20.06 -4.37
C TRP A 70 -1.54 18.67 -4.55
N HIS A 71 -2.12 17.88 -5.43
CA HIS A 71 -1.66 16.56 -5.81
C HIS A 71 -0.15 16.49 -5.99
N ASP A 72 0.46 15.42 -5.49
CA ASP A 72 1.91 15.17 -5.52
C ASP A 72 2.79 16.17 -4.73
N HIS A 73 2.21 17.18 -4.06
CA HIS A 73 3.01 17.99 -3.12
C HIS A 73 3.60 17.10 -2.01
N VAL A 74 4.91 17.21 -1.81
CA VAL A 74 5.67 16.44 -0.81
C VAL A 74 6.14 17.36 0.30
N PHE A 75 5.88 16.96 1.54
CA PHE A 75 6.21 17.75 2.73
C PHE A 75 6.75 16.87 3.88
N PRO A 76 7.53 17.42 4.83
CA PRO A 76 7.97 16.68 6.01
C PRO A 76 6.78 16.40 6.94
N ILE A 77 6.75 15.21 7.53
CA ILE A 77 5.85 14.88 8.65
C ILE A 77 6.68 14.79 9.91
N GLU A 78 6.51 15.76 10.84
CA GLU A 78 7.20 15.74 12.12
C GLU A 78 6.48 14.85 13.14
N ALA A 79 5.15 14.82 13.09
CA ALA A 79 4.37 14.01 14.02
C ALA A 79 3.05 13.52 13.45
N VAL A 80 2.54 12.43 14.04
CA VAL A 80 1.15 12.00 13.94
C VAL A 80 0.40 12.48 15.17
N VAL A 81 -0.76 13.10 14.94
CA VAL A 81 -1.61 13.66 16.01
C VAL A 81 -3.00 13.07 15.90
N VAL A 82 -3.64 12.80 17.03
CA VAL A 82 -5.06 12.43 17.08
C VAL A 82 -5.88 13.71 17.17
N GLY A 83 -6.69 13.95 16.16
CA GLY A 83 -7.58 15.11 16.08
C GLY A 83 -8.90 14.90 16.80
N ASP A 84 -9.90 15.71 16.41
CA ASP A 84 -11.27 15.66 16.94
C ASP A 84 -11.93 14.28 16.78
N GLU A 85 -13.15 14.12 17.31
CA GLU A 85 -13.87 12.86 17.27
C GLU A 85 -14.29 12.44 15.85
N GLU A 86 -14.41 13.39 14.93
CA GLU A 86 -14.78 13.13 13.55
C GLU A 86 -13.61 13.34 12.56
N PRO A 87 -13.50 12.50 11.53
CA PRO A 87 -14.29 11.27 11.30
C PRO A 87 -13.80 10.11 12.19
N ALA A 88 -14.74 9.45 12.87
CA ALA A 88 -14.44 8.42 13.88
C ALA A 88 -13.60 7.24 13.34
N TYR A 89 -13.74 6.90 12.04
CA TYR A 89 -12.97 5.83 11.41
C TYR A 89 -11.49 6.18 11.19
N ASN A 90 -11.15 7.47 11.06
CA ASN A 90 -9.77 7.95 10.88
C ASN A 90 -9.59 9.33 11.51
N ARG A 91 -9.06 9.39 12.72
CA ARG A 91 -8.81 10.61 13.49
C ARG A 91 -7.36 11.10 13.38
N LEU A 92 -6.55 10.51 12.49
CA LEU A 92 -5.13 10.80 12.39
C LEU A 92 -4.86 12.02 11.52
N TRP A 93 -4.00 12.89 12.02
CA TRP A 93 -3.52 14.08 11.35
C TRP A 93 -2.01 14.09 11.35
N TYR A 94 -1.42 14.63 10.29
CA TYR A 94 0.02 14.87 10.20
C TYR A 94 0.32 16.33 10.49
N TYR A 95 1.26 16.54 11.39
CA TYR A 95 1.81 17.86 11.69
C TYR A 95 2.95 18.16 10.72
N ILE A 96 2.85 19.27 10.01
CA ILE A 96 3.87 19.82 9.13
C ILE A 96 4.58 20.94 9.90
N PRO A 97 5.90 20.86 10.13
CA PRO A 97 6.65 21.82 10.95
C PRO A 97 6.37 23.27 10.55
N HIS A 98 6.01 24.11 11.52
CA HIS A 98 5.75 25.54 11.37
C HIS A 98 4.63 25.91 10.36
N GLN A 99 3.88 24.95 9.83
CA GLN A 99 2.83 25.21 8.86
C GLN A 99 1.44 24.86 9.38
N GLY A 100 1.25 23.71 10.04
CA GLY A 100 -0.05 23.28 10.54
C GLY A 100 -0.31 21.79 10.36
N TYR A 101 -1.58 21.43 10.16
CA TYR A 101 -2.05 20.04 10.19
C TYR A 101 -2.80 19.68 8.92
N VAL A 102 -2.55 18.48 8.40
CA VAL A 102 -3.32 17.88 7.32
C VAL A 102 -3.91 16.55 7.77
N HIS A 103 -5.14 16.24 7.33
CA HIS A 103 -5.77 14.96 7.63
C HIS A 103 -5.06 13.82 6.87
N SER A 104 -4.78 12.72 7.56
CA SER A 104 -3.97 11.61 7.02
C SER A 104 -4.59 10.90 5.82
N GLY A 105 -5.91 10.89 5.68
CA GLY A 105 -6.62 10.11 4.66
C GLY A 105 -6.24 10.44 3.22
N GLY A 106 -5.93 11.71 2.94
CA GLY A 106 -5.49 12.17 1.61
C GLY A 106 -3.97 12.23 1.42
N VAL A 107 -3.19 11.70 2.37
CA VAL A 107 -1.73 11.80 2.37
C VAL A 107 -1.12 10.41 2.45
N GLN A 108 -0.34 10.02 1.47
CA GLN A 108 0.48 8.81 1.52
C GLN A 108 1.76 9.11 2.31
N PRO A 109 2.06 8.38 3.42
CA PRO A 109 3.38 8.42 4.04
C PRO A 109 4.44 7.84 3.10
N VAL A 110 5.51 8.60 2.87
CA VAL A 110 6.57 8.25 1.91
C VAL A 110 7.95 8.53 2.49
N ARG A 111 8.99 7.96 1.88
CA ARG A 111 10.39 8.28 2.13
C ARG A 111 11.11 8.61 0.83
N VAL A 112 12.33 9.06 0.94
CA VAL A 112 13.25 9.23 -0.19
C VAL A 112 14.47 8.36 0.07
N GLU A 113 14.54 7.24 -0.64
CA GLU A 113 15.68 6.33 -0.59
C GLU A 113 16.21 6.15 -2.01
N LEU A 114 17.45 6.60 -2.23
CA LEU A 114 18.12 6.42 -3.51
C LEU A 114 18.95 5.14 -3.49
N ASN A 115 18.90 4.41 -4.60
CA ASN A 115 19.50 3.09 -4.73
C ASN A 115 20.66 3.10 -5.73
N ALA A 116 21.70 2.30 -5.47
CA ALA A 116 22.70 1.99 -6.48
C ALA A 116 22.07 1.09 -7.56
N PRO A 117 22.24 1.43 -8.85
CA PRO A 117 21.80 0.57 -9.93
C PRO A 117 22.45 -0.83 -9.87
N GLN A 118 21.69 -1.85 -10.25
CA GLN A 118 22.15 -3.24 -10.29
C GLN A 118 21.96 -3.79 -11.71
N SER A 119 22.77 -4.78 -12.07
CA SER A 119 22.54 -5.57 -13.28
C SER A 119 21.27 -6.41 -13.14
N ILE A 120 20.52 -6.52 -14.21
CA ILE A 120 19.28 -7.29 -14.26
C ILE A 120 19.54 -8.56 -15.06
N PRO A 121 19.37 -9.75 -14.46
CA PRO A 121 19.53 -11.01 -15.18
C PRO A 121 18.40 -11.24 -16.18
N GLU A 122 18.62 -12.18 -17.08
CA GLU A 122 17.56 -12.71 -17.92
C GLU A 122 16.36 -13.21 -17.08
N GLY A 123 15.14 -12.97 -17.54
CA GLY A 123 13.90 -13.24 -16.81
C GLY A 123 13.48 -12.12 -15.84
N GLY A 124 14.35 -11.13 -15.57
CA GLY A 124 14.01 -9.96 -14.79
C GLY A 124 13.98 -10.16 -13.28
N LEU A 125 13.63 -9.09 -12.58
CA LEU A 125 13.55 -9.02 -11.11
C LEU A 125 12.39 -8.13 -10.66
N LEU A 126 11.78 -8.51 -9.55
CA LEU A 126 10.82 -7.66 -8.86
C LEU A 126 11.51 -6.46 -8.19
N ALA A 127 10.91 -5.29 -8.35
CA ALA A 127 11.43 -4.04 -7.80
C ALA A 127 10.32 -3.18 -7.17
N GLU A 128 10.70 -2.24 -6.32
CA GLU A 128 9.82 -1.35 -5.57
C GLU A 128 10.30 0.10 -5.71
N VAL A 129 9.38 1.03 -5.96
CA VAL A 129 9.68 2.47 -5.98
C VAL A 129 9.91 2.98 -4.56
N THR A 130 11.04 3.65 -4.32
CA THR A 130 11.49 4.10 -2.99
C THR A 130 11.58 5.62 -2.84
N VAL A 131 11.04 6.36 -3.80
CA VAL A 131 10.88 7.81 -3.77
C VAL A 131 9.39 8.17 -3.85
N PRO A 132 8.96 9.37 -3.45
CA PRO A 132 7.53 9.75 -3.45
C PRO A 132 6.83 9.47 -4.77
N PHE A 133 7.49 9.78 -5.88
CA PHE A 133 7.12 9.39 -7.24
C PHE A 133 8.32 9.49 -8.19
N THR A 134 8.20 8.85 -9.33
CA THR A 134 9.16 8.94 -10.44
C THR A 134 8.43 8.80 -11.77
N ASP A 135 8.82 9.60 -12.74
CA ASP A 135 8.21 9.55 -14.07
C ASP A 135 8.85 8.43 -14.91
N ALA A 136 8.01 7.69 -15.63
CA ALA A 136 8.38 6.62 -16.54
C ALA A 136 8.11 7.02 -18.00
N TYR A 137 9.03 6.69 -18.88
CA TYR A 137 9.05 7.15 -20.29
C TYR A 137 9.09 5.96 -21.25
N ARG A 138 8.67 6.17 -22.51
CA ARG A 138 8.80 5.15 -23.58
C ARG A 138 10.23 4.96 -24.04
N SER A 139 11.10 5.96 -23.85
CA SER A 139 12.53 5.85 -24.12
C SER A 139 13.36 6.68 -23.15
N VAL A 140 14.64 6.38 -23.04
CA VAL A 140 15.56 7.07 -22.14
C VAL A 140 15.93 8.47 -22.65
N GLU A 141 15.75 8.76 -23.94
CA GLU A 141 15.96 10.08 -24.56
C GLU A 141 14.88 11.09 -24.14
N ARG A 142 13.75 10.62 -23.60
CA ARG A 142 12.63 11.46 -23.10
C ARG A 142 12.10 12.45 -24.12
N THR A 143 12.08 12.07 -25.39
CA THR A 143 11.60 12.90 -26.49
C THR A 143 10.09 13.17 -26.44
N ARG A 144 9.37 12.46 -25.57
CA ARG A 144 7.93 12.59 -25.32
C ARG A 144 7.66 12.76 -23.83
N PRO A 145 6.50 13.30 -23.42
CA PRO A 145 6.09 13.34 -22.03
C PRO A 145 6.13 11.94 -21.37
N PRO A 146 6.21 11.87 -20.03
CA PRO A 146 6.12 10.60 -19.31
C PRO A 146 4.82 9.88 -19.64
N VAL A 147 4.90 8.56 -19.74
CA VAL A 147 3.72 7.68 -19.94
C VAL A 147 2.97 7.47 -18.65
N TYR A 148 3.74 7.26 -17.56
CA TYR A 148 3.22 7.05 -16.23
C TYR A 148 4.03 7.82 -15.20
N ARG A 149 3.38 8.14 -14.09
CA ARG A 149 4.03 8.47 -12.83
C ARG A 149 3.91 7.27 -11.91
N LEU A 150 5.06 6.72 -11.51
CA LEU A 150 5.15 5.59 -10.59
C LEU A 150 5.33 6.12 -9.18
N TYR A 151 4.54 5.60 -8.24
CA TYR A 151 4.44 6.13 -6.89
C TYR A 151 5.17 5.26 -5.86
N TYR A 152 5.47 5.84 -4.71
CA TYR A 152 6.12 5.17 -3.58
C TYR A 152 5.44 3.85 -3.23
N ALA A 153 6.25 2.80 -3.01
CA ALA A 153 5.83 1.44 -2.69
C ALA A 153 4.99 0.73 -3.77
N THR A 154 4.91 1.27 -5.00
CA THR A 154 4.47 0.48 -6.16
C THR A 154 5.53 -0.54 -6.53
N THR A 155 5.11 -1.68 -7.06
CA THR A 155 6.02 -2.77 -7.43
C THR A 155 5.95 -3.03 -8.93
N HIS A 156 7.09 -3.40 -9.52
CA HIS A 156 7.25 -3.52 -10.96
C HIS A 156 8.20 -4.66 -11.30
N TRP A 157 8.06 -5.25 -12.49
CA TRP A 157 8.99 -6.23 -13.01
C TRP A 157 10.02 -5.55 -13.91
N VAL A 158 11.27 -5.55 -13.48
CA VAL A 158 12.39 -4.94 -14.21
C VAL A 158 13.06 -6.01 -15.04
N VAL A 159 13.14 -5.79 -16.35
CA VAL A 159 13.68 -6.76 -17.32
C VAL A 159 15.00 -6.34 -17.96
N GLY A 160 15.55 -5.20 -17.57
CA GLY A 160 16.84 -4.73 -18.05
C GLY A 160 17.25 -3.39 -17.49
N ALA A 161 18.47 -3.00 -17.76
CA ALA A 161 19.03 -1.70 -17.43
C ALA A 161 19.76 -1.13 -18.66
N VAL A 162 19.60 0.17 -18.90
CA VAL A 162 20.25 0.90 -20.01
C VAL A 162 20.83 2.20 -19.49
N GLN A 163 21.86 2.74 -20.15
CA GLN A 163 22.40 4.08 -19.87
C GLN A 163 21.92 5.06 -20.93
N ASP A 164 21.59 6.29 -20.51
CA ASP A 164 21.38 7.40 -21.42
C ASP A 164 22.72 8.06 -21.82
N ALA A 165 22.68 9.06 -22.70
CA ALA A 165 23.85 9.77 -23.18
C ALA A 165 24.62 10.54 -22.08
N GLN A 166 24.01 10.77 -20.93
CA GLN A 166 24.59 11.42 -19.76
C GLN A 166 25.16 10.41 -18.74
N GLY A 167 25.10 9.11 -19.05
CA GLY A 167 25.56 8.04 -18.17
C GLY A 167 24.60 7.67 -17.04
N GLN A 168 23.39 8.24 -17.01
CA GLN A 168 22.38 7.84 -16.04
C GLN A 168 21.83 6.46 -16.38
N VAL A 169 21.71 5.60 -15.37
CA VAL A 169 21.11 4.26 -15.52
C VAL A 169 19.61 4.32 -15.36
N TRP A 170 18.90 3.68 -16.28
CA TRP A 170 17.45 3.51 -16.31
C TRP A 170 17.10 2.03 -16.28
N TYR A 171 16.07 1.67 -15.52
CA TYR A 171 15.51 0.33 -15.58
C TYR A 171 14.42 0.26 -16.65
N ARG A 172 14.48 -0.80 -17.47
CA ARG A 172 13.41 -1.18 -18.40
C ARG A 172 12.40 -2.02 -17.63
N ILE A 173 11.19 -1.51 -17.51
CA ILE A 173 10.08 -2.09 -16.77
C ILE A 173 9.10 -2.70 -17.77
N GLU A 174 8.70 -3.94 -17.53
CA GLU A 174 7.70 -4.64 -18.32
C GLU A 174 6.29 -4.33 -17.79
N ASP A 175 5.35 -4.06 -18.71
CA ASP A 175 3.95 -3.89 -18.38
C ASP A 175 3.24 -5.25 -18.42
N ASP A 176 2.61 -5.67 -17.32
CA ASP A 176 1.97 -6.99 -17.22
C ASP A 176 0.56 -7.04 -17.81
N LYS A 177 -0.01 -5.90 -18.22
CA LYS A 177 -1.31 -5.81 -18.88
C LYS A 177 -1.20 -5.69 -20.40
N TRP A 178 -0.26 -4.90 -20.87
CA TRP A 178 -0.10 -4.61 -22.29
C TRP A 178 1.14 -5.35 -22.83
N GLN A 179 0.92 -6.43 -23.56
CA GLN A 179 1.99 -7.24 -24.13
C GLN A 179 3.02 -6.41 -24.89
N GLU A 180 4.30 -6.82 -24.82
CA GLU A 180 5.43 -6.17 -25.48
C GLU A 180 5.55 -4.66 -25.20
N THR A 181 4.99 -4.24 -24.07
CA THR A 181 5.01 -2.83 -23.67
C THR A 181 6.00 -2.63 -22.54
N TYR A 182 6.93 -1.69 -22.77
CA TYR A 182 7.97 -1.34 -21.81
C TYR A 182 8.00 0.17 -21.58
N TYR A 183 8.48 0.53 -20.40
CA TYR A 183 8.79 1.92 -20.04
C TYR A 183 10.06 1.97 -19.19
N TYR A 184 10.65 3.16 -19.10
CA TYR A 184 11.94 3.38 -18.48
C TYR A 184 11.79 4.39 -17.34
N ALA A 185 12.35 4.06 -16.18
CA ALA A 185 12.40 4.95 -15.02
C ALA A 185 13.84 4.96 -14.45
N PRO A 186 14.27 6.07 -13.81
CA PRO A 186 15.60 6.17 -13.22
C PRO A 186 15.88 5.03 -12.23
N ALA A 187 16.92 4.25 -12.46
CA ALA A 187 17.25 3.08 -11.64
C ALA A 187 17.47 3.45 -10.16
N ARG A 188 18.02 4.62 -9.89
CA ARG A 188 18.26 5.12 -8.52
C ARG A 188 16.98 5.33 -7.69
N HIS A 189 15.81 5.43 -8.32
CA HIS A 189 14.51 5.59 -7.65
C HIS A 189 13.82 4.27 -7.34
N ILE A 190 14.44 3.15 -7.74
CA ILE A 190 13.82 1.83 -7.73
C ILE A 190 14.78 0.84 -7.07
N ARG A 191 14.31 0.20 -6.02
CA ARG A 191 15.05 -0.84 -5.29
C ARG A 191 14.70 -2.22 -5.84
N ILE A 192 15.70 -2.97 -6.26
CA ILE A 192 15.54 -4.40 -6.58
C ILE A 192 15.28 -5.15 -5.27
N LEU A 193 14.18 -5.88 -5.22
CA LEU A 193 13.82 -6.67 -4.05
C LEU A 193 14.67 -7.96 -3.98
N LYS A 194 15.03 -8.35 -2.75
CA LYS A 194 15.77 -9.58 -2.49
C LYS A 194 14.82 -10.73 -2.13
N PRO A 195 15.25 -12.00 -2.20
CA PRO A 195 14.43 -13.13 -1.77
C PRO A 195 13.84 -12.97 -0.36
N ALA A 196 14.59 -12.41 0.58
CA ALA A 196 14.13 -12.16 1.95
C ALA A 196 12.98 -11.14 2.03
N ASP A 197 12.89 -10.18 1.09
CA ASP A 197 11.83 -9.17 1.08
C ASP A 197 10.45 -9.77 0.77
N VAL A 198 10.41 -10.92 0.09
CA VAL A 198 9.19 -11.62 -0.34
C VAL A 198 9.05 -13.01 0.26
N ALA A 199 9.98 -13.44 1.11
CA ALA A 199 9.93 -14.73 1.78
C ALA A 199 8.60 -14.91 2.53
N PRO A 200 8.00 -16.13 2.51
CA PRO A 200 6.78 -16.43 3.23
C PRO A 200 6.89 -16.12 4.73
N LEU A 201 5.81 -15.61 5.32
CA LEU A 201 5.68 -15.46 6.77
C LEU A 201 5.04 -16.71 7.38
N SER A 202 5.50 -17.11 8.56
CA SER A 202 5.03 -18.33 9.26
C SER A 202 4.96 -19.56 8.34
N PRO A 203 6.05 -19.94 7.65
CA PRO A 203 6.04 -21.05 6.69
C PRO A 203 5.86 -22.42 7.37
N HIS A 204 6.08 -22.49 8.67
CA HIS A 204 5.89 -23.68 9.51
C HIS A 204 4.45 -23.93 9.94
N VAL A 205 3.57 -22.93 9.77
CA VAL A 205 2.15 -23.07 10.10
C VAL A 205 1.43 -23.72 8.91
N PRO A 206 0.70 -24.83 9.13
CA PRO A 206 -0.06 -25.50 8.09
C PRO A 206 -1.05 -24.55 7.40
N PRO A 207 -1.21 -24.64 6.06
CA PRO A 207 -2.11 -23.77 5.33
C PRO A 207 -3.56 -23.76 5.82
N GLU A 208 -4.06 -24.91 6.31
CA GLU A 208 -5.39 -25.10 6.86
C GLU A 208 -5.60 -24.39 8.20
N GLU A 209 -4.56 -24.11 8.93
CA GLU A 209 -4.61 -23.32 10.17
C GLU A 209 -4.56 -21.81 9.92
N LYS A 210 -4.30 -21.38 8.68
CA LYS A 210 -4.27 -19.96 8.27
C LYS A 210 -5.62 -19.53 7.74
N ARG A 211 -6.19 -18.46 8.28
CA ARG A 211 -7.39 -17.83 7.74
C ARG A 211 -7.38 -16.31 7.90
N LEU A 212 -7.95 -15.62 6.93
CA LEU A 212 -8.27 -14.20 7.03
C LEU A 212 -9.75 -14.03 7.37
N ARG A 213 -10.06 -13.13 8.30
CA ARG A 213 -11.43 -12.67 8.56
C ARG A 213 -11.51 -11.18 8.22
N VAL A 214 -12.52 -10.82 7.46
CA VAL A 214 -12.79 -9.44 7.05
C VAL A 214 -14.12 -9.01 7.65
N ASP A 215 -14.08 -8.00 8.49
CA ASP A 215 -15.23 -7.33 9.06
C ASP A 215 -15.55 -6.08 8.23
N LEU A 216 -16.63 -6.14 7.45
CA LEU A 216 -17.02 -5.04 6.56
C LEU A 216 -17.60 -3.84 7.32
N THR A 217 -18.19 -4.06 8.49
CA THR A 217 -18.70 -2.98 9.35
C THR A 217 -17.56 -2.17 9.95
N ARG A 218 -16.53 -2.87 10.46
CA ARG A 218 -15.36 -2.25 11.10
C ARG A 218 -14.26 -1.90 10.12
N GLN A 219 -14.35 -2.41 8.89
CA GLN A 219 -13.34 -2.25 7.84
C GLN A 219 -11.96 -2.73 8.30
N ILE A 220 -11.90 -3.97 8.81
CA ILE A 220 -10.71 -4.60 9.36
C ILE A 220 -10.54 -5.97 8.73
N VAL A 221 -9.30 -6.29 8.34
CA VAL A 221 -8.86 -7.65 8.04
C VAL A 221 -7.99 -8.16 9.19
N THR A 222 -8.28 -9.37 9.68
CA THR A 222 -7.52 -10.04 10.74
C THR A 222 -7.04 -11.40 10.24
N ALA A 223 -5.75 -11.68 10.43
CA ALA A 223 -5.15 -12.98 10.13
C ALA A 223 -5.05 -13.83 11.39
N TYR A 224 -5.41 -15.10 11.26
CA TYR A 224 -5.38 -16.09 12.34
C TYR A 224 -4.50 -17.27 11.98
N GLU A 225 -3.72 -17.73 12.95
CA GLU A 225 -3.00 -19.00 12.95
C GLU A 225 -3.64 -19.89 14.03
N GLY A 226 -4.33 -20.96 13.61
CA GLY A 226 -5.24 -21.69 14.48
C GLY A 226 -6.33 -20.76 15.03
N GLY A 227 -6.47 -20.69 16.33
CA GLY A 227 -7.42 -19.79 17.04
C GLY A 227 -6.86 -18.39 17.36
N ARG A 228 -5.55 -18.16 17.16
CA ARG A 228 -4.86 -16.93 17.60
C ARG A 228 -4.78 -15.90 16.49
N ALA A 229 -5.21 -14.67 16.76
CA ALA A 229 -4.97 -13.54 15.87
C ALA A 229 -3.47 -13.15 15.89
N VAL A 230 -2.86 -13.09 14.70
CA VAL A 230 -1.42 -12.79 14.54
C VAL A 230 -1.15 -11.47 13.83
N TYR A 231 -2.16 -10.94 13.13
CA TYR A 231 -2.06 -9.65 12.45
C TYR A 231 -3.45 -9.05 12.23
N ALA A 232 -3.55 -7.73 12.27
CA ALA A 232 -4.76 -7.01 11.87
C ALA A 232 -4.39 -5.71 11.16
N ALA A 233 -5.21 -5.30 10.19
CA ALA A 233 -5.06 -4.03 9.48
C ALA A 233 -6.42 -3.44 9.12
N LYS A 234 -6.50 -2.12 9.07
CA LYS A 234 -7.63 -1.42 8.45
C LYS A 234 -7.60 -1.65 6.95
N THR A 235 -8.79 -1.78 6.36
CA THR A 235 -8.99 -1.89 4.92
C THR A 235 -9.96 -0.82 4.44
N ALA A 236 -10.07 -0.63 3.14
CA ALA A 236 -11.14 0.10 2.49
C ALA A 236 -11.75 -0.81 1.42
N THR A 237 -12.94 -1.34 1.69
CA THR A 237 -13.61 -2.33 0.86
C THR A 237 -14.49 -1.69 -0.22
N GLY A 238 -15.22 -2.49 -0.98
CA GLY A 238 -16.15 -2.05 -2.01
C GLY A 238 -17.26 -1.16 -1.47
N MET A 239 -17.66 -0.16 -2.28
CA MET A 239 -18.67 0.85 -1.93
C MET A 239 -19.91 0.73 -2.81
N GLY A 240 -21.10 0.88 -2.20
CA GLY A 240 -22.37 0.96 -2.92
C GLY A 240 -22.65 -0.28 -3.76
N TYR A 241 -22.96 -0.11 -5.05
CA TYR A 241 -23.26 -1.18 -6.00
C TYR A 241 -22.05 -2.15 -6.18
N PHE A 242 -20.83 -1.68 -5.98
CA PHE A 242 -19.59 -2.45 -6.05
C PHE A 242 -19.16 -3.02 -4.70
N GLY A 243 -20.10 -3.35 -3.81
CA GLY A 243 -19.80 -3.88 -2.48
C GLY A 243 -18.93 -5.14 -2.54
N THR A 244 -18.01 -5.27 -1.60
CA THR A 244 -17.26 -6.53 -1.40
C THR A 244 -18.23 -7.62 -0.96
N PRO A 245 -18.29 -8.79 -1.63
CA PRO A 245 -19.27 -9.83 -1.29
C PRO A 245 -19.00 -10.46 0.07
N VAL A 246 -20.06 -10.71 0.83
CA VAL A 246 -20.04 -11.55 2.03
C VAL A 246 -19.94 -13.01 1.63
N GLY A 247 -19.21 -13.81 2.37
CA GLY A 247 -19.07 -15.25 2.12
C GLY A 247 -17.70 -15.80 2.46
N THR A 248 -17.46 -17.01 1.97
CA THR A 248 -16.20 -17.74 2.17
C THR A 248 -15.49 -17.90 0.84
N PHE A 249 -14.24 -17.47 0.81
CA PHE A 249 -13.38 -17.44 -0.37
C PHE A 249 -12.02 -18.07 -0.05
N ARG A 250 -11.16 -18.14 -1.06
CA ARG A 250 -9.74 -18.48 -0.90
C ARG A 250 -8.88 -17.55 -1.75
N THR A 251 -7.69 -17.25 -1.26
CA THR A 251 -6.66 -16.63 -2.11
C THR A 251 -6.15 -17.68 -3.08
N PHE A 252 -6.29 -17.51 -4.39
CA PHE A 252 -5.95 -18.54 -5.36
C PHE A 252 -4.98 -18.08 -6.46
N HIS A 253 -4.99 -16.81 -6.78
CA HIS A 253 -4.11 -16.18 -7.76
C HIS A 253 -3.38 -15.01 -7.09
N LYS A 254 -2.06 -15.03 -7.09
CA LYS A 254 -1.26 -13.99 -6.46
C LYS A 254 -0.24 -13.44 -7.44
N ARG A 255 -0.08 -12.10 -7.38
CA ARG A 255 0.91 -11.37 -8.16
C ARG A 255 1.61 -10.36 -7.26
N PRO A 256 2.96 -10.26 -7.28
CA PRO A 256 3.66 -9.25 -6.50
C PRO A 256 3.43 -7.83 -7.04
N TYR A 257 3.01 -7.70 -8.29
CA TYR A 257 2.66 -6.45 -8.96
C TYR A 257 1.52 -6.69 -9.97
N ARG A 258 0.78 -5.64 -10.28
CA ARG A 258 -0.26 -5.67 -11.31
C ARG A 258 -0.49 -4.28 -11.89
N HIS A 259 -0.63 -4.17 -13.21
CA HIS A 259 -1.23 -3.03 -13.85
C HIS A 259 -2.76 -3.23 -13.89
N MET A 260 -3.49 -2.52 -13.04
CA MET A 260 -4.95 -2.56 -13.03
C MET A 260 -5.50 -1.41 -13.87
N ALA A 261 -6.25 -1.74 -14.91
CA ALA A 261 -6.92 -0.76 -15.75
C ALA A 261 -8.27 -1.30 -16.21
N ALA A 262 -9.28 -0.44 -16.27
CA ALA A 262 -10.59 -0.68 -16.88
C ALA A 262 -10.82 0.33 -18.01
N GLY A 263 -11.86 0.08 -18.82
CA GLY A 263 -12.05 0.83 -20.06
C GLY A 263 -11.12 0.38 -21.18
N ASN A 264 -10.84 1.26 -22.11
CA ASN A 264 -9.90 0.99 -23.22
C ASN A 264 -8.72 1.97 -23.16
N ARG A 265 -7.66 1.74 -23.96
CA ARG A 265 -6.45 2.55 -23.97
C ARG A 265 -6.70 4.06 -24.29
N ALA A 266 -7.73 4.37 -25.05
CA ALA A 266 -8.04 5.74 -25.46
C ALA A 266 -8.87 6.50 -24.41
N ALA A 267 -9.69 5.77 -23.63
CA ALA A 267 -10.54 6.30 -22.56
C ALA A 267 -10.61 5.32 -21.40
N PRO A 268 -9.56 5.25 -20.56
CA PRO A 268 -9.57 4.39 -19.38
C PRO A 268 -10.46 4.98 -18.28
N ASP A 269 -11.26 4.13 -17.62
CA ASP A 269 -11.99 4.50 -16.40
C ASP A 269 -10.99 4.69 -15.24
N TYR A 270 -9.99 3.82 -15.19
CA TYR A 270 -8.78 3.95 -14.37
C TYR A 270 -7.62 3.23 -15.04
N ASP A 271 -6.40 3.70 -14.77
CA ASP A 271 -5.15 3.17 -15.33
C ASP A 271 -4.04 3.27 -14.27
N LEU A 272 -3.84 2.17 -13.53
CA LEU A 272 -3.05 2.13 -12.29
C LEU A 272 -1.89 1.12 -12.41
N PRO A 273 -0.73 1.54 -12.94
CA PRO A 273 0.44 0.67 -13.03
C PRO A 273 1.05 0.40 -11.66
N GLY A 274 1.58 -0.80 -11.47
CA GLY A 274 2.37 -1.15 -10.30
C GLY A 274 1.60 -1.34 -9.00
N ILE A 275 0.32 -1.72 -9.07
CA ILE A 275 -0.45 -2.11 -7.88
C ILE A 275 0.29 -3.22 -7.14
N PRO A 276 0.73 -3.00 -5.87
CA PRO A 276 1.58 -3.97 -5.20
C PRO A 276 0.78 -5.04 -4.44
N TRP A 277 1.35 -6.26 -4.40
CA TRP A 277 0.98 -7.32 -3.47
C TRP A 277 -0.45 -7.84 -3.63
N VAL A 278 -0.84 -8.16 -4.86
CA VAL A 278 -2.20 -8.57 -5.22
C VAL A 278 -2.46 -10.03 -4.84
N CYS A 279 -3.57 -10.26 -4.11
CA CYS A 279 -4.07 -11.60 -3.74
C CYS A 279 -5.54 -11.68 -4.14
N TYR A 280 -5.85 -12.29 -5.28
CA TYR A 280 -7.21 -12.48 -5.78
C TYR A 280 -7.97 -13.51 -4.96
N ILE A 281 -9.25 -13.23 -4.69
CA ILE A 281 -10.19 -14.10 -3.98
C ILE A 281 -11.41 -14.45 -4.83
N THR A 282 -11.61 -13.78 -5.96
CA THR A 282 -12.67 -14.08 -6.93
C THR A 282 -12.14 -14.04 -8.36
N GLU A 283 -12.74 -14.80 -9.25
CA GLU A 283 -12.34 -14.85 -10.67
C GLU A 283 -12.67 -13.53 -11.41
N ASN A 284 -13.64 -12.77 -10.95
CA ASN A 284 -13.99 -11.45 -11.50
C ASN A 284 -13.10 -10.31 -10.98
N GLY A 285 -12.01 -10.62 -10.27
CA GLY A 285 -10.95 -9.66 -9.98
C GLY A 285 -10.93 -9.04 -8.60
N ILE A 286 -11.83 -9.41 -7.68
CA ILE A 286 -11.77 -8.91 -6.29
C ILE A 286 -10.52 -9.49 -5.59
N SER A 287 -9.73 -8.60 -4.99
CA SER A 287 -8.44 -8.95 -4.40
C SER A 287 -8.07 -8.05 -3.21
N PHE A 288 -7.20 -8.55 -2.35
CA PHE A 288 -6.40 -7.71 -1.47
C PHE A 288 -5.26 -7.11 -2.28
N HIS A 289 -4.95 -5.83 -2.09
CA HIS A 289 -3.79 -5.19 -2.72
C HIS A 289 -3.39 -3.89 -2.02
N GLY A 290 -2.16 -3.45 -2.25
CA GLY A 290 -1.68 -2.16 -1.76
C GLY A 290 -2.25 -0.99 -2.56
N THR A 291 -2.40 0.16 -1.89
CA THR A 291 -3.03 1.36 -2.44
C THR A 291 -2.09 2.55 -2.24
N TYR A 292 -1.82 3.32 -3.28
CA TYR A 292 -0.97 4.51 -3.24
C TYR A 292 -1.73 5.83 -3.51
N TRP A 293 -3.01 5.76 -3.93
CA TRP A 293 -3.85 6.91 -4.27
C TRP A 293 -4.75 7.39 -3.12
N HIS A 294 -4.71 6.73 -1.98
CA HIS A 294 -5.29 7.20 -0.73
C HIS A 294 -4.64 6.50 0.48
N ASN A 295 -4.83 7.09 1.66
CA ASN A 295 -4.45 6.52 2.95
C ASN A 295 -5.67 6.51 3.91
N ASP A 296 -6.88 6.48 3.35
CA ASP A 296 -8.14 6.66 4.07
C ASP A 296 -8.84 5.30 4.29
N PHE A 297 -8.18 4.46 5.09
CA PHE A 297 -8.66 3.14 5.48
C PHE A 297 -9.62 3.22 6.68
N GLY A 298 -10.60 2.31 6.74
CA GLY A 298 -11.62 2.26 7.78
C GLY A 298 -13.02 2.63 7.28
N LYS A 299 -13.18 2.88 5.97
CA LYS A 299 -14.46 3.04 5.29
C LYS A 299 -14.42 2.48 3.86
N PRO A 300 -15.55 2.06 3.28
CA PRO A 300 -15.63 1.60 1.90
C PRO A 300 -15.21 2.68 0.90
N ARG A 301 -14.41 2.30 -0.14
CA ARG A 301 -13.91 3.23 -1.18
C ARG A 301 -13.64 2.57 -2.53
N SER A 302 -13.64 1.26 -2.63
CA SER A 302 -13.21 0.55 -3.83
C SER A 302 -14.38 0.07 -4.70
N HIS A 303 -14.05 -0.53 -5.83
CA HIS A 303 -14.99 -1.25 -6.71
C HIS A 303 -15.04 -2.75 -6.39
N GLY A 304 -14.99 -3.10 -5.10
CA GLY A 304 -15.07 -4.48 -4.60
C GLY A 304 -13.78 -5.00 -3.98
N CYS A 305 -12.62 -4.50 -4.36
CA CYS A 305 -11.34 -4.90 -3.79
C CYS A 305 -11.18 -4.48 -2.32
N LEU A 306 -10.28 -5.17 -1.62
CA LEU A 306 -9.90 -4.88 -0.23
C LEU A 306 -8.60 -4.08 -0.26
N ASN A 307 -8.74 -2.75 -0.32
CA ASN A 307 -7.62 -1.82 -0.36
C ASN A 307 -6.88 -1.77 0.98
N LEU A 308 -5.57 -1.88 0.94
CA LEU A 308 -4.70 -1.89 2.11
C LEU A 308 -3.55 -0.89 1.93
N SER A 309 -2.92 -0.49 3.02
CA SER A 309 -1.62 0.17 2.90
C SER A 309 -0.63 -0.80 2.23
N PRO A 310 0.35 -0.31 1.45
CA PRO A 310 1.32 -1.19 0.78
C PRO A 310 2.02 -2.15 1.75
N THR A 311 2.32 -1.70 2.98
CA THR A 311 2.92 -2.53 4.02
C THR A 311 1.98 -3.64 4.49
N ALA A 312 0.70 -3.34 4.70
CA ALA A 312 -0.29 -4.34 5.11
C ALA A 312 -0.54 -5.35 3.98
N ALA A 313 -0.65 -4.88 2.75
CA ALA A 313 -0.78 -5.75 1.58
C ALA A 313 0.42 -6.69 1.41
N LYS A 314 1.66 -6.18 1.60
CA LYS A 314 2.89 -6.97 1.58
C LYS A 314 2.89 -8.05 2.65
N TRP A 315 2.41 -7.71 3.86
CA TRP A 315 2.30 -8.68 4.95
C TRP A 315 1.33 -9.80 4.58
N ILE A 316 0.09 -9.47 4.14
CA ILE A 316 -0.93 -10.45 3.72
C ILE A 316 -0.42 -11.29 2.55
N TYR A 317 0.20 -10.66 1.55
CA TYR A 317 0.79 -11.36 0.41
C TYR A 317 1.83 -12.40 0.83
N ARG A 318 2.74 -12.06 1.72
CA ARG A 318 3.79 -12.98 2.20
C ARG A 318 3.26 -14.09 3.10
N TRP A 319 2.16 -13.82 3.82
CA TRP A 319 1.61 -14.75 4.80
C TRP A 319 0.61 -15.75 4.18
N THR A 320 -0.11 -15.37 3.12
CA THR A 320 -1.11 -16.23 2.45
C THR A 320 -0.48 -17.20 1.45
N THR A 321 -1.20 -18.28 1.15
CA THR A 321 -0.92 -19.20 0.04
C THR A 321 -1.82 -18.93 -1.19
N PRO A 322 -1.44 -19.32 -2.41
CA PRO A 322 -0.18 -19.94 -2.79
C PRO A 322 1.01 -18.99 -2.61
N VAL A 323 2.20 -19.54 -2.38
CA VAL A 323 3.44 -18.77 -2.39
C VAL A 323 3.85 -18.53 -3.84
N VAL A 324 4.21 -17.28 -4.17
CA VAL A 324 4.83 -16.94 -5.46
C VAL A 324 6.34 -17.07 -5.30
N PRO A 325 7.02 -17.94 -6.05
CA PRO A 325 8.48 -18.03 -6.02
C PRO A 325 9.13 -16.71 -6.42
N TYR A 326 10.28 -16.39 -5.85
CA TYR A 326 10.96 -15.09 -6.04
C TYR A 326 11.23 -14.70 -7.50
N ARG A 327 11.44 -15.70 -8.38
CA ARG A 327 11.70 -15.49 -9.81
C ARG A 327 10.45 -15.53 -10.67
N GLU A 328 9.28 -15.68 -10.07
CA GLU A 328 8.01 -15.80 -10.78
C GLU A 328 7.18 -14.54 -10.64
N GLN A 329 6.44 -14.21 -11.69
CA GLN A 329 5.57 -13.06 -11.73
C GLN A 329 4.18 -13.34 -11.13
N TYR A 330 3.80 -14.61 -10.96
CA TYR A 330 2.54 -15.00 -10.33
C TYR A 330 2.54 -16.46 -9.86
N ALA A 331 1.56 -16.78 -9.03
CA ALA A 331 1.18 -18.17 -8.73
C ALA A 331 -0.34 -18.30 -8.82
N TYR A 332 -0.80 -19.38 -9.43
CA TYR A 332 -2.21 -19.71 -9.54
C TYR A 332 -2.47 -21.14 -9.05
N LYS A 333 -3.36 -21.29 -8.04
CA LYS A 333 -3.81 -22.60 -7.51
C LYS A 333 -5.25 -22.44 -7.05
N LYS A 334 -6.21 -22.84 -7.87
CA LYS A 334 -7.63 -22.53 -7.73
C LYS A 334 -8.20 -22.88 -6.34
N ASP A 335 -7.92 -24.06 -5.81
CA ASP A 335 -8.60 -24.59 -4.61
C ASP A 335 -7.68 -24.77 -3.39
N ALA A 336 -6.46 -24.23 -3.46
CA ALA A 336 -5.40 -24.52 -2.48
C ALA A 336 -4.84 -23.27 -1.76
N GLY A 337 -5.61 -22.19 -1.68
CA GLY A 337 -5.18 -20.95 -1.05
C GLY A 337 -5.65 -20.78 0.40
N THR A 338 -5.18 -19.74 1.05
CA THR A 338 -5.62 -19.36 2.40
C THR A 338 -7.10 -19.02 2.42
N LEU A 339 -7.83 -19.56 3.42
CA LEU A 339 -9.24 -19.29 3.65
C LEU A 339 -9.48 -17.81 3.95
N VAL A 340 -10.54 -17.23 3.37
CA VAL A 340 -10.97 -15.84 3.59
C VAL A 340 -12.45 -15.83 3.92
N GLU A 341 -12.79 -15.41 5.13
CA GLU A 341 -14.16 -15.25 5.62
C GLU A 341 -14.52 -13.77 5.64
N ILE A 342 -15.52 -13.35 4.86
CA ILE A 342 -16.00 -11.96 4.80
C ILE A 342 -17.39 -11.88 5.39
N HIS A 343 -17.59 -11.01 6.36
CA HIS A 343 -18.86 -10.82 7.06
C HIS A 343 -19.13 -9.33 7.33
N GLN A 344 -20.42 -9.03 7.65
CA GLN A 344 -20.86 -7.69 8.09
C GLN A 344 -20.43 -7.45 9.53
#